data_3537c1e653d4084764a064c5bf3ea2d6
#
_entry.id   3537c1e653d4084764a064c5bf3ea2d6
#
_cell.length_a   1.000
_cell.length_b   1.000
_cell.length_c   1.000
_cell.angle_alpha   90.00
_cell.angle_beta   90.00
_cell.angle_gamma   90.00
#
_symmetry.space_group_name_H-M   'P 1'
#
loop_
_entity.id
_entity.type
_entity.pdbx_description
1 polymer ?
#
loop_
_entity_poly.entity_id
_entity_poly.type
_entity_poly.pdbx_seq_one_letter_code
_entity_poly.pdbx_strand_id
1 'polypeptide(L)'
;MTKSDIQYDLQQLILSKEFSSQNDICETLSKLGYEVSQSKVNRLLKNIGAIKVKNNQKTLVYKIPDEPAPPLMTDNIASLIMKIVSNESVVIIETAPGSAQLVARVLDYNKNSFEIIGIVAGDDTLFIAPLTIKNIEKLRDNIEKFLFSKA
;
A
#
# COMPACT_ATOMS: atom_id res chain seq x y z
N MET A 1 32.18 5.37 -7.60
CA MET A 1 30.71 5.23 -7.75
C MET A 1 30.02 5.92 -6.57
N THR A 2 29.14 6.83 -6.85
CA THR A 2 28.42 7.60 -5.85
C THR A 2 27.27 6.80 -5.21
N LYS A 3 26.88 7.15 -3.98
CA LYS A 3 25.75 6.49 -3.27
C LYS A 3 24.42 6.53 -4.05
N SER A 4 24.28 7.50 -4.95
CA SER A 4 23.08 7.64 -5.80
C SER A 4 22.99 6.55 -6.87
N ASP A 5 24.10 6.03 -7.33
CA ASP A 5 24.13 5.07 -8.42
C ASP A 5 23.59 3.71 -8.00
N ILE A 6 23.96 3.22 -6.82
CA ILE A 6 23.49 1.91 -6.34
C ILE A 6 21.98 1.90 -6.05
N GLN A 7 21.45 3.01 -5.58
CA GLN A 7 20.01 3.13 -5.27
C GLN A 7 19.18 3.20 -6.55
N TYR A 8 19.68 3.95 -7.53
CA TYR A 8 19.09 4.03 -8.86
C TYR A 8 19.11 2.66 -9.57
N ASP A 9 20.28 2.00 -9.58
CA ASP A 9 20.43 0.69 -10.23
C ASP A 9 19.54 -0.37 -9.56
N LEU A 10 19.45 -0.38 -8.23
CA LEU A 10 18.53 -1.27 -7.52
C LEU A 10 17.07 -1.00 -7.91
N GLN A 11 16.67 0.27 -8.03
CA GLN A 11 15.34 0.65 -8.46
C GLN A 11 15.03 0.12 -9.88
N GLN A 12 15.95 0.31 -10.81
CA GLN A 12 15.80 -0.20 -12.18
C GLN A 12 15.75 -1.74 -12.22
N LEU A 13 16.55 -2.41 -11.41
CA LEU A 13 16.53 -3.88 -11.31
C LEU A 13 15.16 -4.39 -10.84
N ILE A 14 14.59 -3.80 -9.79
CA ILE A 14 13.28 -4.23 -9.26
C ILE A 14 12.14 -3.93 -10.24
N LEU A 15 12.24 -2.85 -11.03
CA LEU A 15 11.27 -2.54 -12.08
C LEU A 15 11.36 -3.49 -13.28
N SER A 16 12.54 -4.01 -13.58
CA SER A 16 12.79 -4.85 -14.76
C SER A 16 12.70 -6.35 -14.51
N LYS A 17 12.89 -6.80 -13.27
CA LYS A 17 12.98 -8.21 -12.91
C LYS A 17 12.36 -8.47 -11.53
N GLU A 18 11.67 -9.61 -11.40
CA GLU A 18 11.15 -10.05 -10.11
C GLU A 18 12.23 -10.70 -9.25
N PHE A 19 12.36 -10.27 -8.01
CA PHE A 19 13.26 -10.86 -7.02
C PHE A 19 12.43 -11.40 -5.84
N SER A 20 12.66 -12.65 -5.49
CA SER A 20 11.98 -13.30 -4.37
C SER A 20 12.76 -13.22 -3.05
N SER A 21 14.08 -13.03 -3.13
CA SER A 21 14.94 -12.98 -1.96
C SER A 21 15.92 -11.81 -1.98
N GLN A 22 16.36 -11.38 -0.79
CA GLN A 22 17.43 -10.39 -0.66
C GLN A 22 18.79 -10.90 -1.14
N ASN A 23 19.01 -12.22 -1.05
CA ASN A 23 20.24 -12.86 -1.57
C ASN A 23 20.37 -12.68 -3.08
N ASP A 24 19.29 -12.91 -3.83
CA ASP A 24 19.30 -12.73 -5.28
C ASP A 24 19.63 -11.30 -5.67
N ILE A 25 19.11 -10.32 -4.89
CA ILE A 25 19.42 -8.90 -5.07
C ILE A 25 20.90 -8.63 -4.77
N CYS A 26 21.42 -9.18 -3.64
CA CYS A 26 22.84 -9.05 -3.29
C CYS A 26 23.74 -9.59 -4.40
N GLU A 27 23.47 -10.78 -4.90
CA GLU A 27 24.26 -11.42 -5.97
C GLU A 27 24.22 -10.59 -7.26
N THR A 28 23.04 -10.07 -7.61
CA THR A 28 22.88 -9.27 -8.82
C THR A 28 23.64 -7.95 -8.71
N LEU A 29 23.56 -7.26 -7.56
CA LEU A 29 24.31 -6.02 -7.31
C LEU A 29 25.83 -6.28 -7.26
N SER A 30 26.26 -7.42 -6.71
CA SER A 30 27.67 -7.81 -6.68
C SER A 30 28.22 -8.07 -8.09
N LYS A 31 27.42 -8.65 -8.98
CA LYS A 31 27.77 -8.83 -10.40
C LYS A 31 27.92 -7.49 -11.15
N LEU A 32 27.22 -6.44 -10.68
CA LEU A 32 27.36 -5.08 -11.20
C LEU A 32 28.54 -4.31 -10.59
N GLY A 33 29.30 -4.95 -9.69
CA GLY A 33 30.51 -4.37 -9.09
C GLY A 33 30.27 -3.64 -7.77
N TYR A 34 29.09 -3.78 -7.16
CA TYR A 34 28.79 -3.19 -5.87
C TYR A 34 29.15 -4.11 -4.70
N GLU A 35 29.83 -3.57 -3.70
CA GLU A 35 30.03 -4.26 -2.43
C GLU A 35 28.80 -4.08 -1.55
N VAL A 36 27.99 -5.12 -1.41
CA VAL A 36 26.72 -5.10 -0.65
C VAL A 36 26.63 -6.26 0.32
N SER A 37 26.04 -5.98 1.49
CA SER A 37 25.60 -6.96 2.46
C SER A 37 24.08 -7.03 2.49
N GLN A 38 23.51 -8.08 3.07
CA GLN A 38 22.05 -8.18 3.25
C GLN A 38 21.48 -6.98 4.01
N SER A 39 22.18 -6.52 5.06
CA SER A 39 21.77 -5.33 5.83
C SER A 39 21.74 -4.07 4.97
N LYS A 40 22.73 -3.90 4.09
CA LYS A 40 22.79 -2.77 3.16
C LYS A 40 21.66 -2.85 2.14
N VAL A 41 21.39 -4.04 1.58
CA VAL A 41 20.28 -4.27 0.65
C VAL A 41 18.94 -4.00 1.32
N ASN A 42 18.73 -4.48 2.55
CA ASN A 42 17.50 -4.21 3.30
C ASN A 42 17.25 -2.71 3.50
N ARG A 43 18.29 -1.97 3.84
CA ARG A 43 18.21 -0.51 3.98
C ARG A 43 17.91 0.18 2.65
N LEU A 44 18.55 -0.24 1.57
CA LEU A 44 18.29 0.29 0.22
C LEU A 44 16.86 0.03 -0.23
N LEU A 45 16.32 -1.18 0.00
CA LEU A 45 14.95 -1.55 -0.32
C LEU A 45 13.95 -0.66 0.43
N LYS A 46 14.19 -0.39 1.72
CA LYS A 46 13.38 0.55 2.49
C LYS A 46 13.43 1.96 1.94
N ASN A 47 14.61 2.43 1.56
CA ASN A 47 14.79 3.79 1.02
C ASN A 47 14.04 4.01 -0.31
N ILE A 48 13.97 3.00 -1.17
CA ILE A 48 13.22 3.08 -2.43
C ILE A 48 11.73 2.71 -2.27
N GLY A 49 11.28 2.39 -1.06
CA GLY A 49 9.88 2.03 -0.80
C GLY A 49 9.46 0.67 -1.34
N ALA A 50 10.41 -0.24 -1.55
CA ALA A 50 10.09 -1.58 -2.05
C ALA A 50 9.32 -2.40 -1.01
N ILE A 51 8.28 -3.09 -1.46
CA ILE A 51 7.43 -3.98 -0.65
C ILE A 51 7.42 -5.39 -1.24
N LYS A 52 7.07 -6.38 -0.41
CA LYS A 52 6.81 -7.74 -0.89
C LYS A 52 5.35 -7.90 -1.25
N VAL A 53 5.08 -8.33 -2.48
CA VAL A 53 3.74 -8.62 -2.97
C VAL A 53 3.71 -10.02 -3.60
N LYS A 54 2.55 -10.66 -3.61
CA LYS A 54 2.37 -11.92 -4.34
C LYS A 54 2.21 -11.63 -5.83
N ASN A 55 3.02 -12.28 -6.65
CA ASN A 55 2.86 -12.25 -8.10
C ASN A 55 1.75 -13.21 -8.57
N ASN A 56 1.53 -13.30 -9.88
CA ASN A 56 0.52 -14.18 -10.49
C ASN A 56 0.73 -15.67 -10.17
N GLN A 57 1.94 -16.06 -9.81
CA GLN A 57 2.32 -17.41 -9.40
C GLN A 57 2.22 -17.64 -7.88
N LYS A 58 1.65 -16.69 -7.14
CA LYS A 58 1.53 -16.68 -5.66
C LYS A 58 2.88 -16.67 -4.93
N THR A 59 3.98 -16.34 -5.60
CA THR A 59 5.31 -16.16 -5.01
C THR A 59 5.45 -14.71 -4.51
N LEU A 60 6.04 -14.54 -3.31
CA LEU A 60 6.36 -13.22 -2.79
C LEU A 60 7.57 -12.63 -3.52
N VAL A 61 7.39 -11.48 -4.16
CA VAL A 61 8.43 -10.76 -4.89
C VAL A 61 8.51 -9.30 -4.45
N TYR A 62 9.68 -8.71 -4.58
CA TYR A 62 9.86 -7.27 -4.32
C TYR A 62 9.30 -6.45 -5.48
N LYS A 63 8.48 -5.46 -5.16
CA LYS A 63 7.97 -4.46 -6.11
C LYS A 63 8.03 -3.07 -5.49
N ILE A 64 8.22 -2.08 -6.34
CA ILE A 64 8.04 -0.68 -5.98
C ILE A 64 6.60 -0.33 -6.34
N PRO A 65 5.76 0.08 -5.37
CA PRO A 65 4.40 0.49 -5.67
C PRO A 65 4.40 1.74 -6.55
N ASP A 66 3.44 1.85 -7.43
CA ASP A 66 3.28 3.03 -8.31
C ASP A 66 2.99 4.30 -7.49
N GLU A 67 2.41 4.13 -6.32
CA GLU A 67 2.19 5.19 -5.34
C GLU A 67 2.92 4.87 -4.04
N PRO A 68 3.55 5.87 -3.39
CA PRO A 68 4.12 5.67 -2.06
C PRO A 68 3.03 5.25 -1.08
N ALA A 69 3.34 4.26 -0.24
CA ALA A 69 2.44 3.87 0.85
C ALA A 69 2.05 5.12 1.66
N PRO A 70 0.77 5.23 2.05
CA PRO A 70 0.36 6.29 2.95
C PRO A 70 1.19 6.19 4.22
N PRO A 71 1.54 7.33 4.86
CA PRO A 71 2.26 7.29 6.11
C PRO A 71 1.53 6.38 7.10
N LEU A 72 2.29 5.57 7.82
CA LEU A 72 1.77 4.70 8.88
C LEU A 72 1.22 5.59 10.03
N MET A 73 0.06 6.16 9.83
CA MET A 73 -0.68 6.92 10.85
C MET A 73 -1.75 6.01 11.48
N THR A 74 -1.31 4.82 11.89
CA THR A 74 -2.21 3.78 12.40
C THR A 74 -2.90 4.16 13.69
N ASP A 75 -2.28 5.01 14.50
CA ASP A 75 -2.84 5.34 15.82
C ASP A 75 -3.93 6.42 15.80
N ASN A 76 -4.06 7.19 14.70
CA ASN A 76 -4.96 8.34 14.66
C ASN A 76 -6.07 8.25 13.61
N ILE A 77 -6.04 7.30 12.68
CA ILE A 77 -7.06 7.25 11.64
C ILE A 77 -8.46 6.98 12.20
N ALA A 78 -8.56 6.08 13.18
CA ALA A 78 -9.82 5.78 13.83
C ALA A 78 -10.46 7.02 14.49
N SER A 79 -9.66 7.91 15.05
CA SER A 79 -10.14 9.14 15.68
C SER A 79 -10.71 10.17 14.69
N LEU A 80 -10.37 10.04 13.41
CA LEU A 80 -10.88 10.90 12.34
C LEU A 80 -12.23 10.43 11.79
N ILE A 81 -12.64 9.20 12.07
CA ILE A 81 -13.87 8.61 11.56
C ILE A 81 -15.03 9.00 12.45
N MET A 82 -16.03 9.66 11.88
CA MET A 82 -17.27 10.04 12.58
C MET A 82 -18.36 9.01 12.41
N LYS A 83 -18.49 8.44 11.20
CA LYS A 83 -19.56 7.51 10.87
C LYS A 83 -19.22 6.67 9.65
N ILE A 84 -19.62 5.40 9.66
CA ILE A 84 -19.52 4.50 8.50
C ILE A 84 -20.91 3.90 8.27
N VAL A 85 -21.46 4.11 7.08
CA VAL A 85 -22.80 3.63 6.69
C VAL A 85 -22.75 3.08 5.26
N SER A 86 -23.73 2.28 4.93
CA SER A 86 -23.95 1.78 3.57
C SER A 86 -25.42 1.83 3.20
N ASN A 87 -25.68 2.00 1.91
CA ASN A 87 -26.96 1.74 1.29
C ASN A 87 -26.81 0.56 0.32
N GLU A 88 -27.76 0.38 -0.61
CA GLU A 88 -27.72 -0.72 -1.58
C GLU A 88 -26.62 -0.59 -2.65
N SER A 89 -25.93 0.55 -2.72
CA SER A 89 -25.01 0.87 -3.82
C SER A 89 -23.61 1.27 -3.39
N VAL A 90 -23.47 1.98 -2.27
CA VAL A 90 -22.20 2.56 -1.83
C VAL A 90 -22.00 2.43 -0.33
N VAL A 91 -20.73 2.46 0.08
CA VAL A 91 -20.34 2.71 1.47
C VAL A 91 -19.92 4.17 1.61
N ILE A 92 -20.41 4.84 2.64
CA ILE A 92 -20.09 6.25 2.93
C ILE A 92 -19.39 6.33 4.28
N ILE A 93 -18.29 7.07 4.31
CA ILE A 93 -17.58 7.38 5.54
C ILE A 93 -17.61 8.91 5.74
N GLU A 94 -18.11 9.32 6.89
CA GLU A 94 -18.01 10.71 7.36
C GLU A 94 -16.81 10.83 8.29
N THR A 95 -16.01 11.85 8.07
CA THR A 95 -14.78 12.10 8.82
C THR A 95 -14.79 13.49 9.47
N ALA A 96 -13.79 13.74 10.32
CA ALA A 96 -13.50 15.11 10.73
C ALA A 96 -13.20 15.99 9.51
N PRO A 97 -13.52 17.29 9.54
CA PRO A 97 -13.26 18.22 8.45
C PRO A 97 -11.80 18.16 7.99
N GLY A 98 -11.59 18.11 6.67
CA GLY A 98 -10.26 18.04 6.05
C GLY A 98 -9.62 16.65 6.06
N SER A 99 -10.27 15.62 6.61
CA SER A 99 -9.65 14.30 6.83
C SER A 99 -10.07 13.23 5.81
N ALA A 100 -11.07 13.49 4.98
CA ALA A 100 -11.60 12.49 4.04
C ALA A 100 -10.55 12.01 3.04
N GLN A 101 -9.71 12.89 2.52
CA GLN A 101 -8.64 12.56 1.59
C GLN A 101 -7.61 11.59 2.19
N LEU A 102 -7.25 11.77 3.45
CA LEU A 102 -6.31 10.87 4.15
C LEU A 102 -6.90 9.48 4.31
N VAL A 103 -8.14 9.38 4.76
CA VAL A 103 -8.84 8.09 4.92
C VAL A 103 -9.01 7.40 3.57
N ALA A 104 -9.41 8.15 2.54
CA ALA A 104 -9.55 7.64 1.18
C ALA A 104 -8.24 7.05 0.65
N ARG A 105 -7.12 7.72 0.87
CA ARG A 105 -5.81 7.25 0.43
C ARG A 105 -5.40 5.93 1.08
N VAL A 106 -5.67 5.77 2.37
CA VAL A 106 -5.39 4.52 3.10
C VAL A 106 -6.23 3.36 2.54
N LEU A 107 -7.50 3.61 2.27
CA LEU A 107 -8.40 2.60 1.71
C LEU A 107 -8.07 2.29 0.24
N ASP A 108 -7.76 3.30 -0.58
CA ASP A 108 -7.41 3.12 -1.98
C ASP A 108 -6.13 2.31 -2.15
N TYR A 109 -5.15 2.53 -1.29
CA TYR A 109 -3.93 1.72 -1.23
C TYR A 109 -4.21 0.24 -0.98
N ASN A 110 -5.27 -0.07 -0.22
CA ASN A 110 -5.70 -1.42 0.12
C ASN A 110 -6.93 -1.89 -0.68
N LYS A 111 -7.34 -1.20 -1.72
CA LYS A 111 -8.61 -1.45 -2.45
C LYS A 111 -8.77 -2.87 -2.96
N ASN A 112 -7.68 -3.52 -3.38
CA ASN A 112 -7.72 -4.89 -3.88
C ASN A 112 -8.10 -5.91 -2.79
N SER A 113 -7.74 -5.60 -1.53
CA SER A 113 -8.10 -6.44 -0.38
C SER A 113 -9.59 -6.34 -0.01
N PHE A 114 -10.25 -5.24 -0.39
CA PHE A 114 -11.65 -4.96 -0.07
C PHE A 114 -12.61 -5.17 -1.22
N GLU A 115 -12.14 -5.51 -2.42
CA GLU A 115 -12.97 -5.60 -3.62
C GLU A 115 -13.71 -4.28 -3.91
N ILE A 116 -12.98 -3.18 -3.89
CA ILE A 116 -13.46 -1.82 -4.17
C ILE A 116 -13.08 -1.45 -5.62
N ILE A 117 -14.02 -0.87 -6.38
CA ILE A 117 -13.75 -0.32 -7.72
C ILE A 117 -13.03 1.02 -7.59
N GLY A 118 -13.48 1.89 -6.71
CA GLY A 118 -12.92 3.22 -6.55
C GLY A 118 -13.49 3.96 -5.35
N ILE A 119 -12.84 5.07 -5.03
CA ILE A 119 -13.19 5.94 -3.91
C ILE A 119 -13.16 7.38 -4.39
N VAL A 120 -14.17 8.16 -4.02
CA VAL A 120 -14.21 9.61 -4.20
C VAL A 120 -14.29 10.26 -2.83
N ALA A 121 -13.39 11.18 -2.55
CA ALA A 121 -13.35 11.89 -1.28
C ALA A 121 -13.55 13.40 -1.48
N GLY A 122 -14.43 13.95 -0.66
CA GLY A 122 -14.58 15.40 -0.47
C GLY A 122 -13.71 15.90 0.68
N ASP A 123 -14.20 16.87 1.42
CA ASP A 123 -13.53 17.43 2.59
C ASP A 123 -13.68 16.53 3.84
N ASP A 124 -14.90 16.13 4.15
CA ASP A 124 -15.29 15.37 5.34
C ASP A 124 -16.09 14.09 5.04
N THR A 125 -16.28 13.77 3.78
CA THR A 125 -17.08 12.62 3.35
C THR A 125 -16.42 11.91 2.18
N LEU A 126 -16.43 10.59 2.20
CA LEU A 126 -15.97 9.78 1.06
C LEU A 126 -17.03 8.74 0.66
N PHE A 127 -17.13 8.50 -0.65
CA PHE A 127 -17.95 7.48 -1.26
C PHE A 127 -17.09 6.34 -1.77
N ILE A 128 -17.45 5.11 -1.41
CA ILE A 128 -16.74 3.91 -1.80
C ILE A 128 -17.65 3.08 -2.69
N ALA A 129 -17.22 2.86 -3.92
CA ALA A 129 -17.92 2.00 -4.87
C ALA A 129 -17.42 0.56 -4.74
N PRO A 130 -18.26 -0.40 -4.32
CA PRO A 130 -17.89 -1.80 -4.24
C PRO A 130 -17.79 -2.45 -5.63
N LEU A 131 -17.01 -3.50 -5.76
CA LEU A 131 -16.96 -4.33 -6.96
C LEU A 131 -18.32 -5.01 -7.22
N THR A 132 -19.01 -5.41 -6.17
CA THR A 132 -20.35 -5.98 -6.22
C THR A 132 -21.18 -5.51 -5.03
N ILE A 133 -22.46 -5.26 -5.27
CA ILE A 133 -23.39 -4.84 -4.22
C ILE A 133 -23.93 -5.99 -3.36
N LYS A 134 -23.69 -7.26 -3.76
CA LYS A 134 -24.25 -8.43 -3.10
C LYS A 134 -23.89 -8.56 -1.62
N ASN A 135 -22.72 -8.08 -1.23
CA ASN A 135 -22.19 -8.18 0.13
C ASN A 135 -21.74 -6.82 0.67
N ILE A 136 -22.48 -5.75 0.35
CA ILE A 136 -22.08 -4.39 0.72
C ILE A 136 -21.99 -4.19 2.23
N GLU A 137 -22.85 -4.82 3.02
CA GLU A 137 -22.80 -4.77 4.48
C GLU A 137 -21.53 -5.43 5.02
N LYS A 138 -21.14 -6.56 4.44
CA LYS A 138 -19.88 -7.23 4.79
C LYS A 138 -18.66 -6.37 4.42
N LEU A 139 -18.71 -5.71 3.28
CA LEU A 139 -17.67 -4.74 2.89
C LEU A 139 -17.57 -3.61 3.90
N ARG A 140 -18.70 -3.01 4.29
CA ARG A 140 -18.73 -1.97 5.33
C ARG A 140 -18.09 -2.47 6.63
N ASP A 141 -18.47 -3.65 7.11
CA ASP A 141 -17.96 -4.23 8.34
C ASP A 141 -16.44 -4.52 8.25
N ASN A 142 -15.96 -4.99 7.12
CA ASN A 142 -14.53 -5.23 6.88
C ASN A 142 -13.73 -3.93 6.87
N ILE A 143 -14.24 -2.88 6.26
CA ILE A 143 -13.64 -1.54 6.26
C ILE A 143 -13.60 -0.99 7.68
N GLU A 144 -14.70 -1.08 8.43
CA GLU A 144 -14.76 -0.64 9.81
C GLU A 144 -13.72 -1.36 10.68
N LYS A 145 -13.65 -2.68 10.59
CA LYS A 145 -12.64 -3.48 11.31
C LYS A 145 -11.22 -3.06 10.96
N PHE A 146 -10.95 -2.80 9.69
CA PHE A 146 -9.63 -2.38 9.24
C PHE A 146 -9.24 -1.01 9.78
N LEU A 147 -10.15 -0.02 9.71
CA LEU A 147 -9.89 1.35 10.16
C LEU A 147 -9.77 1.46 11.68
N PHE A 148 -10.46 0.62 12.43
CA PHE A 148 -10.43 0.60 13.90
C PHE A 148 -9.50 -0.47 14.48
N SER A 149 -8.87 -1.31 13.64
CA SER A 149 -7.87 -2.25 14.14
C SER A 149 -6.65 -1.50 14.66
N LYS A 150 -6.25 -1.79 15.88
CA LYS A 150 -4.94 -1.36 16.37
C LYS A 150 -3.85 -2.11 15.61
N ALA A 151 -2.93 -1.37 15.08
CA ALA A 151 -1.75 -1.94 14.47
C ALA A 151 -0.90 -2.70 15.50
#